data_b6a2923ffa8df3af3d3bf079334b19aa
#
_entry.id   b6a2923ffa8df3af3d3bf079334b19aa
#
_cell.length_a   1.000
_cell.length_b   1.000
_cell.length_c   1.000
_cell.angle_alpha   90.00
_cell.angle_beta   90.00
_cell.angle_gamma   90.00
#
_symmetry.space_group_name_H-M   'P 1'
#
loop_
_entity.id
_entity.type
_entity.pdbx_description
1 polymer ?
#
loop_
_entity_poly.entity_id
_entity_poly.type
_entity_poly.pdbx_seq_one_letter_code
_entity_poly.pdbx_strand_id
1 'polypeptide(L)'
;TGVYVLPSGGFRVVACVEKEHAFCETIRTNHRAGRLDPDLKIFETDVSGLSPEKLLEATGLKPGEVDLLAGGPPCQSFSTAGKRAATQDPRGTLLWQYLRFIEALQPKFFLMENVRGLLSAALNHRPIADRPDKGGSPLEHDEEPGSVIRLFASDLHKIAGCGYHMDCFEVNAVNYGAPQLRERALLIGNRFNSVVNFPDPTHGAPISEPAELTLFPDETKLLPWATLRDAIGDLNEKDPIVMDFSPRKKGYLALVPPGSNWRSLPVDVQKESMGKAWIAKGGRSGWWRRLTFDLPCPTLVTMPNHASTSLCHPVECRALTLWEYARIQEFPNDWQFCGKTMEQYAQAGNAVPVRLGRVAGDVIAAELDRLKDRDWAPNPSKPEAYRIVYVQSHVRTRQWFKDGETFVWEEEGDDQPTYAAPKTKRRSKRI
;
A
#
# COMPACT_ATOMS: atom_id res chain seq x y z
N THR A 1 6.23 -4.05 10.64
CA THR A 1 4.95 -3.61 10.08
C THR A 1 4.16 -4.82 9.64
N GLY A 2 3.37 -5.39 10.59
CA GLY A 2 2.51 -6.52 10.31
C GLY A 2 1.38 -6.10 9.38
N VAL A 3 1.12 -6.87 8.33
CA VAL A 3 -0.16 -6.84 7.64
C VAL A 3 -1.16 -7.44 8.62
N TYR A 4 -2.00 -6.61 9.21
CA TYR A 4 -3.11 -7.09 10.00
C TYR A 4 -4.19 -7.58 9.05
N VAL A 5 -4.14 -8.85 8.69
CA VAL A 5 -5.29 -9.52 8.09
C VAL A 5 -6.23 -9.79 9.26
N LEU A 6 -7.22 -8.93 9.45
CA LEU A 6 -8.32 -9.23 10.37
C LEU A 6 -8.99 -10.52 9.90
N PRO A 7 -9.54 -11.34 10.80
CA PRO A 7 -10.10 -12.65 10.51
C PRO A 7 -11.40 -12.56 9.70
N SER A 8 -11.34 -11.99 8.50
CA SER A 8 -12.50 -11.80 7.63
C SER A 8 -12.45 -12.64 6.35
N GLY A 9 -11.35 -13.35 6.10
CA GLY A 9 -11.20 -14.28 4.99
C GLY A 9 -11.10 -15.74 5.40
N GLY A 10 -11.61 -16.11 6.59
CA GLY A 10 -11.56 -17.50 7.07
C GLY A 10 -10.18 -17.96 7.59
N PHE A 11 -9.18 -17.07 7.69
CA PHE A 11 -7.86 -17.38 8.25
C PHE A 11 -7.83 -17.16 9.76
N ARG A 12 -7.21 -18.10 10.47
CA ARG A 12 -6.83 -17.96 11.88
C ARG A 12 -5.38 -17.47 11.96
N VAL A 13 -5.16 -16.35 12.62
CA VAL A 13 -3.81 -15.80 12.83
C VAL A 13 -3.16 -16.46 14.04
N VAL A 14 -2.21 -17.37 13.82
CA VAL A 14 -1.57 -18.15 14.89
C VAL A 14 -0.32 -17.46 15.47
N ALA A 15 0.33 -16.60 14.69
CA ALA A 15 1.51 -15.86 15.15
C ALA A 15 1.65 -14.51 14.46
N CYS A 16 2.20 -13.52 15.16
CA CYS A 16 2.68 -12.27 14.59
C CYS A 16 4.03 -11.88 15.15
N VAL A 17 4.84 -11.20 14.34
CA VAL A 17 6.17 -10.70 14.71
C VAL A 17 6.20 -9.19 14.51
N GLU A 18 6.50 -8.45 15.55
CA GLU A 18 6.62 -6.98 15.52
C GLU A 18 7.69 -6.56 16.51
N LYS A 19 8.50 -5.57 16.16
CA LYS A 19 9.60 -5.12 17.02
C LYS A 19 9.26 -3.90 17.87
N GLU A 20 8.30 -3.08 17.42
CA GLU A 20 7.95 -1.85 18.09
C GLU A 20 7.04 -2.14 19.30
N HIS A 21 7.51 -1.83 20.51
CA HIS A 21 6.80 -2.12 21.75
C HIS A 21 5.37 -1.59 21.75
N ALA A 22 5.16 -0.32 21.37
CA ALA A 22 3.83 0.29 21.30
C ALA A 22 2.88 -0.45 20.35
N PHE A 23 3.40 -1.01 19.25
CA PHE A 23 2.61 -1.78 18.28
C PHE A 23 2.26 -3.16 18.86
N CYS A 24 3.20 -3.79 19.55
CA CYS A 24 2.93 -5.03 20.27
C CYS A 24 1.88 -4.85 21.37
N GLU A 25 1.91 -3.73 22.11
CA GLU A 25 0.89 -3.43 23.11
C GLU A 25 -0.49 -3.18 22.49
N THR A 26 -0.55 -2.57 21.32
CA THR A 26 -1.81 -2.48 20.53
C THR A 26 -2.36 -3.86 20.22
N ILE A 27 -1.52 -4.77 19.73
CA ILE A 27 -1.95 -6.15 19.42
C ILE A 27 -2.40 -6.86 20.69
N ARG A 28 -1.62 -6.81 21.77
CA ARG A 28 -1.96 -7.44 23.07
C ARG A 28 -3.26 -6.91 23.65
N THR A 29 -3.48 -5.60 23.56
CA THR A 29 -4.69 -4.96 24.09
C THR A 29 -5.93 -5.43 23.32
N ASN A 30 -5.86 -5.48 22.01
CA ASN A 30 -6.97 -5.96 21.18
C ASN A 30 -7.14 -7.49 21.29
N HIS A 31 -6.07 -8.25 21.49
CA HIS A 31 -6.12 -9.67 21.77
C HIS A 31 -6.81 -9.96 23.12
N ARG A 32 -6.43 -9.27 24.21
CA ARG A 32 -7.12 -9.38 25.52
C ARG A 32 -8.58 -9.00 25.46
N ALA A 33 -8.95 -8.09 24.56
CA ALA A 33 -10.33 -7.68 24.33
C ALA A 33 -11.12 -8.65 23.42
N GLY A 34 -10.54 -9.77 23.00
CA GLY A 34 -11.20 -10.79 22.18
C GLY A 34 -11.41 -10.40 20.71
N ARG A 35 -10.68 -9.38 20.21
CA ARG A 35 -10.77 -8.92 18.80
C ARG A 35 -9.87 -9.67 17.86
N LEU A 36 -8.93 -10.44 18.38
CA LEU A 36 -7.97 -11.26 17.63
C LEU A 36 -8.10 -12.73 18.07
N ASP A 37 -7.50 -13.62 17.27
CA ASP A 37 -7.55 -15.05 17.55
C ASP A 37 -7.03 -15.39 18.96
N PRO A 38 -7.75 -16.21 19.73
CA PRO A 38 -7.41 -16.48 21.14
C PRO A 38 -6.04 -17.15 21.32
N ASP A 39 -5.60 -17.92 20.33
CA ASP A 39 -4.33 -18.67 20.37
C ASP A 39 -3.16 -17.88 19.78
N LEU A 40 -3.35 -16.61 19.38
CA LEU A 40 -2.33 -15.76 18.76
C LEU A 40 -1.06 -15.65 19.61
N LYS A 41 0.06 -16.05 19.05
CA LYS A 41 1.40 -15.86 19.65
C LYS A 41 2.01 -14.54 19.15
N ILE A 42 2.41 -13.67 20.08
CA ILE A 42 2.96 -12.36 19.77
C ILE A 42 4.46 -12.37 20.08
N PHE A 43 5.29 -12.22 19.05
CA PHE A 43 6.74 -12.14 19.17
C PHE A 43 7.16 -10.67 19.06
N GLU A 44 7.53 -10.08 20.19
CA GLU A 44 8.08 -8.72 20.25
C GLU A 44 9.59 -8.78 20.00
N THR A 45 9.98 -8.76 18.74
CA THR A 45 11.39 -8.85 18.35
C THR A 45 11.59 -8.38 16.91
N ASP A 46 12.82 -8.00 16.56
CA ASP A 46 13.20 -7.78 15.17
C ASP A 46 13.19 -9.11 14.42
N VAL A 47 12.53 -9.13 13.25
CA VAL A 47 12.40 -10.32 12.41
C VAL A 47 13.77 -10.90 12.00
N SER A 48 14.80 -10.04 11.91
CA SER A 48 16.16 -10.49 11.56
C SER A 48 16.81 -11.35 12.66
N GLY A 49 16.43 -11.14 13.91
CA GLY A 49 16.90 -11.88 15.07
C GLY A 49 16.05 -13.10 15.45
N LEU A 50 14.86 -13.24 14.85
CA LEU A 50 13.97 -14.37 15.14
C LEU A 50 14.30 -15.57 14.24
N SER A 51 14.53 -16.72 14.86
CA SER A 51 14.61 -18.00 14.14
C SER A 51 13.19 -18.43 13.73
N PRO A 52 12.94 -18.76 12.44
CA PRO A 52 11.64 -19.29 12.00
C PRO A 52 11.22 -20.56 12.72
N GLU A 53 12.18 -21.40 13.14
CA GLU A 53 11.95 -22.65 13.86
C GLU A 53 11.29 -22.40 15.23
N LYS A 54 11.67 -21.30 15.94
CA LYS A 54 11.01 -20.89 17.18
C LYS A 54 9.54 -20.54 16.98
N LEU A 55 9.20 -20.00 15.82
CA LEU A 55 7.81 -19.69 15.48
C LEU A 55 7.02 -20.99 15.25
N LEU A 56 7.58 -21.95 14.51
CA LEU A 56 6.97 -23.26 14.32
C LEU A 56 6.79 -24.01 15.65
N GLU A 57 7.83 -24.04 16.50
CA GLU A 57 7.77 -24.67 17.83
C GLU A 57 6.65 -24.03 18.69
N ALA A 58 6.59 -22.70 18.76
CA ALA A 58 5.59 -22.00 19.58
C ALA A 58 4.15 -22.18 19.09
N THR A 59 3.95 -22.45 17.80
CA THR A 59 2.63 -22.67 17.20
C THR A 59 2.26 -24.14 17.07
N GLY A 60 3.22 -25.06 17.30
CA GLY A 60 3.04 -26.51 17.09
C GLY A 60 2.93 -26.93 15.62
N LEU A 61 3.28 -26.04 14.69
CA LEU A 61 3.22 -26.30 13.25
C LEU A 61 4.57 -26.85 12.73
N LYS A 62 4.50 -27.58 11.63
CA LYS A 62 5.66 -28.05 10.87
C LYS A 62 5.83 -27.27 9.57
N PRO A 63 7.03 -27.28 8.96
CA PRO A 63 7.20 -26.79 7.61
C PRO A 63 6.16 -27.38 6.65
N GLY A 64 5.50 -26.53 5.87
CA GLY A 64 4.45 -26.97 4.95
C GLY A 64 3.02 -26.94 5.50
N GLU A 65 2.81 -26.83 6.80
CA GLU A 65 1.49 -26.77 7.43
C GLU A 65 0.92 -25.34 7.51
N VAL A 66 1.73 -24.32 7.29
CA VAL A 66 1.30 -22.91 7.26
C VAL A 66 0.53 -22.67 5.97
N ASP A 67 -0.75 -22.30 6.06
CA ASP A 67 -1.56 -21.98 4.88
C ASP A 67 -1.16 -20.67 4.25
N LEU A 68 -0.95 -19.62 5.06
CA LEU A 68 -0.60 -18.28 4.60
C LEU A 68 0.46 -17.63 5.49
N LEU A 69 1.56 -17.19 4.88
CA LEU A 69 2.49 -16.23 5.46
C LEU A 69 2.19 -14.85 4.90
N ALA A 70 1.72 -13.90 5.72
CA ALA A 70 1.49 -12.53 5.31
C ALA A 70 2.52 -11.57 5.91
N GLY A 71 2.96 -10.55 5.14
CA GLY A 71 3.90 -9.56 5.64
C GLY A 71 4.05 -8.35 4.73
N GLY A 72 4.54 -7.25 5.32
CA GLY A 72 4.84 -6.00 4.61
C GLY A 72 6.26 -5.54 4.94
N PRO A 73 7.32 -6.21 4.45
CA PRO A 73 8.69 -5.80 4.71
C PRO A 73 8.94 -4.39 4.15
N PRO A 74 9.48 -3.43 4.95
CA PRO A 74 9.69 -2.08 4.47
C PRO A 74 10.72 -2.01 3.34
N CYS A 75 10.39 -1.23 2.29
CA CYS A 75 11.22 -1.02 1.10
C CYS A 75 12.14 0.21 1.23
N GLN A 76 12.59 0.54 2.44
CA GLN A 76 13.32 1.80 2.70
C GLN A 76 14.65 1.90 1.93
N SER A 77 15.35 0.82 1.70
CA SER A 77 16.61 0.76 0.95
C SER A 77 16.45 1.01 -0.55
N PHE A 78 15.26 0.81 -1.10
CA PHE A 78 14.96 0.94 -2.53
C PHE A 78 14.06 2.14 -2.85
N SER A 79 13.65 2.94 -1.84
CA SER A 79 12.77 4.08 -2.07
C SER A 79 13.53 5.28 -2.64
N THR A 80 12.86 6.04 -3.53
CA THR A 80 13.41 7.26 -4.14
C THR A 80 13.68 8.39 -3.15
N ALA A 81 13.13 8.34 -1.94
CA ALA A 81 13.26 9.37 -0.91
C ALA A 81 14.30 9.04 0.17
N GLY A 82 14.76 7.78 0.28
CA GLY A 82 15.81 7.40 1.23
C GLY A 82 17.21 7.72 0.70
N LYS A 83 18.14 7.99 1.59
CA LYS A 83 19.56 7.93 1.23
C LYS A 83 19.84 6.48 0.82
N ARG A 84 19.91 6.25 -0.50
CA ARG A 84 20.22 4.97 -1.10
C ARG A 84 21.67 4.61 -0.74
N ALA A 85 21.88 4.14 0.49
CA ALA A 85 23.10 3.45 0.83
C ALA A 85 23.03 2.13 0.07
N ALA A 86 23.80 2.03 -1.00
CA ALA A 86 24.07 0.77 -1.67
C ALA A 86 24.66 -0.17 -0.61
N THR A 87 23.82 -1.03 -0.04
CA THR A 87 24.32 -2.22 0.64
C THR A 87 24.89 -3.08 -0.47
N GLN A 88 26.13 -3.48 -0.37
CA GLN A 88 26.82 -4.28 -1.39
C GLN A 88 26.09 -5.60 -1.69
N ASP A 89 25.23 -6.07 -0.76
CA ASP A 89 24.36 -7.24 -0.95
C ASP A 89 22.92 -6.92 -0.53
N PRO A 90 21.94 -6.91 -1.46
CA PRO A 90 20.54 -6.70 -1.15
C PRO A 90 19.95 -7.80 -0.23
N ARG A 91 20.60 -8.96 -0.13
CA ARG A 91 20.15 -10.09 0.68
C ARG A 91 20.18 -9.81 2.19
N GLY A 92 20.87 -8.77 2.64
CA GLY A 92 20.81 -8.29 4.03
C GLY A 92 19.56 -7.47 4.37
N THR A 93 18.68 -7.19 3.42
CA THR A 93 17.48 -6.37 3.65
C THR A 93 16.31 -7.16 4.23
N LEU A 94 15.31 -6.46 4.79
CA LEU A 94 14.11 -7.07 5.35
C LEU A 94 13.27 -7.84 4.30
N LEU A 95 13.41 -7.50 3.03
CA LEU A 95 12.79 -8.26 1.94
C LEU A 95 13.34 -9.69 1.88
N TRP A 96 14.66 -9.88 2.04
CA TRP A 96 15.28 -11.21 2.08
C TRP A 96 15.09 -11.92 3.42
N GLN A 97 14.87 -11.18 4.52
CA GLN A 97 14.40 -11.82 5.76
C GLN A 97 13.03 -12.47 5.57
N TYR A 98 12.13 -11.82 4.82
CA TYR A 98 10.85 -12.42 4.47
C TYR A 98 11.02 -13.72 3.65
N LEU A 99 11.94 -13.73 2.69
CA LEU A 99 12.28 -14.93 1.92
C LEU A 99 12.81 -16.08 2.81
N ARG A 100 13.64 -15.76 3.81
CA ARG A 100 14.12 -16.74 4.82
C ARG A 100 12.96 -17.40 5.56
N PHE A 101 11.92 -16.66 5.91
CA PHE A 101 10.71 -17.23 6.51
C PHE A 101 9.93 -18.10 5.52
N ILE A 102 9.83 -17.71 4.25
CA ILE A 102 9.21 -18.56 3.22
C ILE A 102 9.96 -19.90 3.12
N GLU A 103 11.29 -19.86 3.06
CA GLU A 103 12.14 -21.04 2.97
C GLU A 103 11.96 -22.00 4.15
N ALA A 104 11.95 -21.47 5.37
CA ALA A 104 11.88 -22.29 6.57
C ALA A 104 10.46 -22.79 6.89
N LEU A 105 9.44 -21.93 6.70
CA LEU A 105 8.04 -22.28 6.99
C LEU A 105 7.38 -23.08 5.87
N GLN A 106 7.86 -22.93 4.66
CA GLN A 106 7.28 -23.53 3.46
C GLN A 106 5.75 -23.34 3.36
N PRO A 107 5.23 -22.10 3.50
CA PRO A 107 3.80 -21.86 3.51
C PRO A 107 3.16 -22.30 2.19
N LYS A 108 1.89 -22.70 2.21
CA LYS A 108 1.14 -22.99 0.97
C LYS A 108 1.05 -21.76 0.08
N PHE A 109 0.75 -20.61 0.71
CA PHE A 109 0.74 -19.30 0.08
C PHE A 109 1.54 -18.30 0.90
N PHE A 110 2.07 -17.29 0.22
CA PHE A 110 2.51 -16.06 0.89
C PHE A 110 1.85 -14.83 0.26
N LEU A 111 1.61 -13.82 1.08
CA LEU A 111 1.16 -12.49 0.68
C LEU A 111 2.16 -11.46 1.16
N MET A 112 2.86 -10.82 0.26
CA MET A 112 3.76 -9.71 0.57
C MET A 112 3.17 -8.41 0.04
N GLU A 113 2.90 -7.48 0.96
CA GLU A 113 2.44 -6.13 0.61
C GLU A 113 3.63 -5.17 0.55
N ASN A 114 3.61 -4.27 -0.42
CA ASN A 114 4.59 -3.21 -0.51
C ASN A 114 4.04 -1.99 -1.27
N VAL A 115 4.81 -0.91 -1.28
CA VAL A 115 4.51 0.22 -2.17
C VAL A 115 4.69 -0.20 -3.64
N ARG A 116 3.87 0.34 -4.54
CA ARG A 116 3.95 0.02 -5.98
C ARG A 116 5.35 0.21 -6.57
N GLY A 117 6.12 1.17 -6.03
CA GLY A 117 7.48 1.45 -6.48
C GLY A 117 8.44 0.25 -6.39
N LEU A 118 8.13 -0.77 -5.59
CA LEU A 118 8.91 -2.00 -5.52
C LEU A 118 8.94 -2.72 -6.88
N LEU A 119 7.82 -2.72 -7.63
CA LEU A 119 7.73 -3.42 -8.92
C LEU A 119 8.65 -2.84 -10.00
N SER A 120 9.06 -1.58 -9.84
CA SER A 120 10.00 -0.90 -10.74
C SER A 120 11.34 -0.55 -10.08
N ALA A 121 11.58 -1.01 -8.85
CA ALA A 121 12.82 -0.73 -8.15
C ALA A 121 14.02 -1.41 -8.81
N ALA A 122 15.12 -0.67 -8.93
CA ALA A 122 16.40 -1.20 -9.38
C ALA A 122 17.29 -1.53 -8.18
N LEU A 123 18.10 -2.59 -8.29
CA LEU A 123 19.09 -2.97 -7.29
C LEU A 123 20.15 -1.86 -7.15
N ASN A 124 20.64 -1.39 -8.28
CA ASN A 124 21.57 -0.28 -8.35
C ASN A 124 20.90 0.93 -8.98
N HIS A 125 21.09 2.09 -8.37
CA HIS A 125 20.51 3.33 -8.87
C HIS A 125 21.52 4.13 -9.65
N ARG A 126 21.27 4.30 -10.95
CA ARG A 126 22.00 5.27 -11.75
C ARG A 126 21.37 6.67 -11.59
N PRO A 127 22.17 7.71 -11.29
CA PRO A 127 21.68 9.09 -11.25
C PRO A 127 20.98 9.48 -12.55
N ILE A 128 19.94 10.30 -12.46
CA ILE A 128 19.15 10.69 -13.65
C ILE A 128 20.01 11.34 -14.73
N ALA A 129 21.04 12.12 -14.33
CA ALA A 129 21.94 12.79 -15.26
C ALA A 129 22.78 11.82 -16.12
N ASP A 130 23.02 10.60 -15.60
CA ASP A 130 23.90 9.61 -16.22
C ASP A 130 23.12 8.49 -16.93
N ARG A 131 21.80 8.65 -17.08
CA ARG A 131 20.94 7.67 -17.74
C ARG A 131 21.00 7.77 -19.27
N PRO A 132 20.67 6.69 -20.02
CA PRO A 132 20.68 6.67 -21.47
C PRO A 132 19.85 7.78 -22.13
N ASP A 133 18.69 8.12 -21.55
CA ASP A 133 17.82 9.21 -22.01
C ASP A 133 18.42 10.61 -21.84
N LYS A 134 19.53 10.72 -21.11
CA LYS A 134 20.33 11.93 -20.92
C LYS A 134 21.71 11.84 -21.56
N GLY A 135 21.96 10.86 -22.44
CA GLY A 135 23.21 10.64 -23.13
C GLY A 135 24.23 9.76 -22.41
N GLY A 136 23.81 9.13 -21.29
CA GLY A 136 24.64 8.15 -20.58
C GLY A 136 24.72 6.80 -21.29
N SER A 137 25.60 5.91 -20.78
CA SER A 137 25.72 4.53 -21.27
C SER A 137 24.45 3.72 -21.02
N PRO A 138 24.21 2.62 -21.76
CA PRO A 138 23.11 1.69 -21.46
C PRO A 138 23.10 1.24 -19.99
N LEU A 139 21.90 1.00 -19.43
CA LEU A 139 21.77 0.49 -18.07
C LEU A 139 22.31 -0.94 -17.99
N GLU A 140 23.00 -1.23 -16.91
CA GLU A 140 23.36 -2.60 -16.57
C GLU A 140 22.15 -3.35 -16.01
N HIS A 141 22.21 -4.69 -15.99
CA HIS A 141 21.10 -5.54 -15.58
C HIS A 141 20.54 -5.19 -14.19
N ASP A 142 21.41 -4.84 -13.25
CA ASP A 142 21.04 -4.45 -11.88
C ASP A 142 20.51 -3.02 -11.78
N GLU A 143 20.71 -2.21 -12.79
CA GLU A 143 20.23 -0.82 -12.89
C GLU A 143 18.88 -0.72 -13.62
N GLU A 144 18.47 -1.80 -14.28
CA GLU A 144 17.18 -1.86 -14.98
C GLU A 144 16.00 -1.82 -14.00
N PRO A 145 14.92 -1.12 -14.36
CA PRO A 145 13.68 -1.17 -13.59
C PRO A 145 13.18 -2.61 -13.39
N GLY A 146 12.82 -2.94 -12.14
CA GLY A 146 12.31 -4.26 -11.77
C GLY A 146 13.39 -5.30 -11.44
N SER A 147 14.69 -4.93 -11.46
CA SER A 147 15.77 -5.86 -11.10
C SER A 147 15.65 -6.41 -9.66
N VAL A 148 15.09 -5.64 -8.72
CA VAL A 148 14.81 -6.13 -7.35
C VAL A 148 13.85 -7.30 -7.38
N ILE A 149 12.73 -7.20 -8.10
CA ILE A 149 11.73 -8.26 -8.19
C ILE A 149 12.28 -9.46 -8.96
N ARG A 150 13.06 -9.23 -10.02
CA ARG A 150 13.72 -10.33 -10.74
C ARG A 150 14.66 -11.14 -9.85
N LEU A 151 15.48 -10.47 -9.04
CA LEU A 151 16.38 -11.14 -8.11
C LEU A 151 15.59 -11.89 -7.03
N PHE A 152 14.57 -11.26 -6.44
CA PHE A 152 13.72 -11.89 -5.45
C PHE A 152 13.04 -13.14 -6.00
N ALA A 153 12.44 -13.07 -7.21
CA ALA A 153 11.81 -14.19 -7.87
C ALA A 153 12.81 -15.32 -8.18
N SER A 154 14.03 -14.96 -8.60
CA SER A 154 15.10 -15.94 -8.83
C SER A 154 15.51 -16.67 -7.56
N ASP A 155 15.66 -15.94 -6.44
CA ASP A 155 16.04 -16.55 -5.17
C ASP A 155 14.87 -17.37 -4.58
N LEU A 156 13.62 -16.90 -4.74
CA LEU A 156 12.41 -17.65 -4.37
C LEU A 156 12.30 -18.97 -5.12
N HIS A 157 12.61 -18.97 -6.43
CA HIS A 157 12.59 -20.19 -7.24
C HIS A 157 13.65 -21.23 -6.82
N LYS A 158 14.76 -20.78 -6.22
CA LYS A 158 15.84 -21.65 -5.74
C LYS A 158 15.55 -22.34 -4.41
N ILE A 159 14.45 -21.98 -3.73
CA ILE A 159 14.08 -22.63 -2.47
C ILE A 159 13.92 -24.13 -2.70
N ALA A 160 14.78 -24.91 -2.04
CA ALA A 160 14.89 -26.34 -2.25
C ALA A 160 13.56 -27.05 -1.95
N GLY A 161 13.13 -27.87 -2.89
CA GLY A 161 11.92 -28.67 -2.76
C GLY A 161 10.60 -27.94 -2.97
N CYS A 162 10.58 -26.62 -3.23
CA CYS A 162 9.33 -25.86 -3.26
C CYS A 162 9.10 -25.01 -4.48
N GLY A 163 9.98 -24.59 -5.27
CA GLY A 163 9.78 -23.77 -6.47
C GLY A 163 8.48 -22.92 -6.47
N TYR A 164 8.47 -21.78 -5.77
CA TYR A 164 7.25 -20.95 -5.71
C TYR A 164 6.98 -20.25 -7.03
N HIS A 165 5.71 -20.27 -7.47
CA HIS A 165 5.19 -19.32 -8.45
C HIS A 165 4.73 -18.04 -7.75
N MET A 166 4.94 -16.88 -8.36
CA MET A 166 4.58 -15.58 -7.79
C MET A 166 3.87 -14.69 -8.82
N ASP A 167 2.72 -14.16 -8.44
CA ASP A 167 1.99 -13.13 -9.18
C ASP A 167 2.07 -11.80 -8.42
N CYS A 168 2.48 -10.73 -9.11
CA CYS A 168 2.59 -9.39 -8.56
C CYS A 168 1.46 -8.53 -9.10
N PHE A 169 0.61 -8.02 -8.22
CA PHE A 169 -0.53 -7.18 -8.58
C PHE A 169 -0.27 -5.73 -8.16
N GLU A 170 -0.36 -4.81 -9.11
CA GLU A 170 -0.49 -3.39 -8.78
C GLU A 170 -1.98 -3.07 -8.64
N VAL A 171 -2.39 -2.69 -7.44
CA VAL A 171 -3.80 -2.45 -7.08
C VAL A 171 -3.97 -1.10 -6.39
N ASN A 172 -5.16 -0.52 -6.49
CA ASN A 172 -5.53 0.64 -5.69
C ASN A 172 -6.72 0.29 -4.80
N ALA A 173 -6.60 0.52 -3.49
CA ALA A 173 -7.62 0.17 -2.50
C ALA A 173 -8.98 0.81 -2.79
N VAL A 174 -9.01 2.02 -3.37
CA VAL A 174 -10.25 2.72 -3.74
C VAL A 174 -11.08 1.93 -4.76
N ASN A 175 -10.44 1.17 -5.64
CA ASN A 175 -11.11 0.35 -6.65
C ASN A 175 -11.86 -0.85 -6.06
N TYR A 176 -11.67 -1.12 -4.79
CA TYR A 176 -12.36 -2.16 -4.02
C TYR A 176 -13.26 -1.58 -2.92
N GLY A 177 -13.49 -0.25 -2.95
CA GLY A 177 -14.41 0.45 -2.07
C GLY A 177 -13.81 0.99 -0.78
N ALA A 178 -12.48 0.98 -0.61
CA ALA A 178 -11.85 1.72 0.48
C ALA A 178 -11.96 3.23 0.23
N PRO A 179 -12.23 4.06 1.25
CA PRO A 179 -12.40 5.51 1.07
C PRO A 179 -11.04 6.24 0.93
N GLN A 180 -10.06 5.58 0.31
CA GLN A 180 -8.69 6.07 0.20
C GLN A 180 -8.03 5.67 -1.12
N LEU A 181 -7.40 6.65 -1.77
CA LEU A 181 -6.47 6.42 -2.88
C LEU A 181 -5.16 5.87 -2.32
N ARG A 182 -4.99 4.54 -2.37
CA ARG A 182 -3.81 3.87 -1.83
C ARG A 182 -3.34 2.77 -2.77
N GLU A 183 -2.36 3.10 -3.60
CA GLU A 183 -1.74 2.17 -4.54
C GLU A 183 -0.76 1.26 -3.82
N ARG A 184 -0.87 -0.06 -4.07
CA ARG A 184 -0.01 -1.07 -3.46
C ARG A 184 0.40 -2.13 -4.47
N ALA A 185 1.56 -2.71 -4.23
CA ALA A 185 1.98 -3.96 -4.82
C ALA A 185 1.61 -5.10 -3.86
N LEU A 186 0.82 -6.04 -4.33
CA LEU A 186 0.53 -7.30 -3.64
C LEU A 186 1.21 -8.42 -4.39
N LEU A 187 2.16 -9.09 -3.73
CA LEU A 187 2.87 -10.23 -4.28
C LEU A 187 2.29 -11.48 -3.63
N ILE A 188 1.59 -12.28 -4.42
CA ILE A 188 0.97 -13.54 -3.97
C ILE A 188 1.76 -14.69 -4.58
N GLY A 189 2.41 -15.45 -3.72
CA GLY A 189 3.14 -16.64 -4.16
C GLY A 189 2.53 -17.90 -3.63
N ASN A 190 2.70 -19.01 -4.37
CA ASN A 190 2.23 -20.31 -3.97
C ASN A 190 3.18 -21.42 -4.41
N ARG A 191 3.19 -22.53 -3.67
CA ARG A 191 4.04 -23.69 -3.96
C ARG A 191 3.41 -24.71 -4.91
N PHE A 192 2.23 -24.41 -5.46
CA PHE A 192 1.48 -25.33 -6.34
C PHE A 192 1.70 -25.03 -7.82
N ASN A 193 2.60 -24.10 -8.15
CA ASN A 193 2.80 -23.61 -9.51
C ASN A 193 1.49 -23.16 -10.19
N SER A 194 0.61 -22.53 -9.42
CA SER A 194 -0.70 -22.08 -9.86
C SER A 194 -0.68 -20.58 -10.14
N VAL A 195 -1.25 -20.20 -11.26
CA VAL A 195 -1.49 -18.80 -11.60
C VAL A 195 -2.67 -18.30 -10.77
N VAL A 196 -2.43 -17.23 -10.00
CA VAL A 196 -3.48 -16.55 -9.23
C VAL A 196 -4.09 -15.44 -10.07
N ASN A 197 -5.40 -15.31 -10.03
CA ASN A 197 -6.10 -14.18 -10.64
C ASN A 197 -6.67 -13.27 -9.57
N PHE A 198 -6.32 -11.99 -9.62
CA PHE A 198 -6.89 -10.99 -8.74
C PHE A 198 -8.20 -10.46 -9.36
N PRO A 199 -9.26 -10.24 -8.56
CA PRO A 199 -10.56 -9.83 -9.10
C PRO A 199 -10.49 -8.45 -9.75
N ASP A 200 -11.35 -8.24 -10.73
CA ASP A 200 -11.53 -6.92 -11.34
C ASP A 200 -12.05 -5.92 -10.29
N PRO A 201 -11.78 -4.62 -10.46
CA PRO A 201 -12.34 -3.56 -9.61
C PRO A 201 -13.86 -3.65 -9.49
N THR A 202 -14.35 -3.43 -8.27
CA THR A 202 -15.78 -3.35 -7.96
C THR A 202 -16.27 -1.90 -7.90
N HIS A 203 -15.36 -0.94 -7.78
CA HIS A 203 -15.66 0.50 -7.66
C HIS A 203 -14.85 1.29 -8.68
N GLY A 204 -15.45 2.39 -9.15
CA GLY A 204 -14.84 3.30 -10.13
C GLY A 204 -15.05 4.76 -9.78
N ALA A 205 -14.32 5.63 -10.46
CA ALA A 205 -14.53 7.08 -10.35
C ALA A 205 -15.98 7.41 -10.73
N PRO A 206 -16.60 8.40 -10.06
CA PRO A 206 -17.90 8.89 -10.50
C PRO A 206 -17.78 9.38 -11.94
N ILE A 207 -18.59 8.83 -12.83
CA ILE A 207 -18.63 9.21 -14.24
C ILE A 207 -19.41 10.51 -14.31
N SER A 208 -18.78 11.57 -14.81
CA SER A 208 -19.38 12.90 -14.96
C SER A 208 -20.32 13.03 -16.14
N GLU A 209 -20.40 12.04 -17.04
CA GLU A 209 -21.34 12.03 -18.14
C GLU A 209 -22.55 11.14 -17.83
N PRO A 210 -23.78 11.60 -18.19
CA PRO A 210 -24.91 10.71 -18.19
C PRO A 210 -24.58 9.53 -19.10
N ALA A 211 -24.67 8.31 -18.58
CA ALA A 211 -24.48 7.11 -19.36
C ALA A 211 -25.36 7.26 -20.61
N GLU A 212 -24.76 7.25 -21.81
CA GLU A 212 -25.53 7.06 -23.04
C GLU A 212 -26.43 5.85 -22.80
N LEU A 213 -27.72 6.00 -23.09
CA LEU A 213 -28.68 4.91 -23.01
C LEU A 213 -28.23 3.81 -23.97
N THR A 214 -27.35 2.95 -23.52
CA THR A 214 -27.01 1.74 -24.25
C THR A 214 -28.17 0.78 -24.11
N LEU A 215 -28.68 0.31 -25.24
CA LEU A 215 -29.79 -0.67 -25.35
C LEU A 215 -29.48 -2.00 -24.61
N PHE A 216 -28.25 -2.19 -24.18
CA PHE A 216 -27.80 -3.32 -23.35
C PHE A 216 -27.24 -2.76 -22.05
N PRO A 217 -27.86 -3.01 -20.89
CA PRO A 217 -27.26 -2.67 -19.62
C PRO A 217 -25.93 -3.43 -19.50
N ASP A 218 -24.85 -2.67 -19.38
CA ASP A 218 -23.52 -3.24 -19.13
C ASP A 218 -23.58 -3.92 -17.75
N GLU A 219 -23.49 -5.24 -17.72
CA GLU A 219 -23.59 -6.06 -16.48
C GLU A 219 -22.45 -5.75 -15.48
N THR A 220 -21.53 -4.87 -15.84
CA THR A 220 -20.35 -4.50 -15.06
C THR A 220 -20.37 -3.07 -14.56
N LYS A 221 -21.54 -2.54 -14.16
CA LYS A 221 -21.60 -1.18 -13.62
C LYS A 221 -20.84 -1.12 -12.26
N LEU A 222 -19.64 -0.51 -12.31
CA LEU A 222 -18.87 -0.26 -11.11
C LEU A 222 -19.65 0.60 -10.11
N LEU A 223 -19.56 0.26 -8.83
CA LEU A 223 -20.06 1.12 -7.76
C LEU A 223 -19.21 2.40 -7.71
N PRO A 224 -19.75 3.54 -7.28
CA PRO A 224 -18.96 4.74 -7.10
C PRO A 224 -17.92 4.54 -5.99
N TRP A 225 -16.76 5.21 -6.13
CA TRP A 225 -15.78 5.21 -5.07
C TRP A 225 -16.35 5.73 -3.75
N ALA A 226 -16.00 5.06 -2.66
CA ALA A 226 -16.28 5.58 -1.32
C ALA A 226 -15.48 6.86 -1.08
N THR A 227 -16.14 7.86 -0.52
CA THR A 227 -15.60 9.20 -0.29
C THR A 227 -15.12 9.37 1.15
N LEU A 228 -14.46 10.50 1.43
CA LEU A 228 -14.12 10.88 2.79
C LEU A 228 -15.38 11.05 3.67
N ARG A 229 -16.49 11.52 3.08
CA ARG A 229 -17.79 11.65 3.76
C ARG A 229 -18.30 10.30 4.26
N ASP A 230 -18.20 9.27 3.43
CA ASP A 230 -18.64 7.92 3.79
C ASP A 230 -17.80 7.35 4.95
N ALA A 231 -16.54 7.76 5.07
CA ALA A 231 -15.67 7.30 6.15
C ALA A 231 -15.86 8.04 7.46
N ILE A 232 -15.96 9.38 7.43
CA ILE A 232 -15.86 10.22 8.64
C ILE A 232 -17.01 11.23 8.80
N GLY A 233 -17.96 11.28 7.88
CA GLY A 233 -19.03 12.29 7.89
C GLY A 233 -19.98 12.21 9.09
N ASP A 234 -20.09 11.04 9.70
CA ASP A 234 -20.89 10.75 10.87
C ASP A 234 -20.09 10.76 12.19
N LEU A 235 -18.76 10.92 12.10
CA LEU A 235 -17.87 10.82 13.26
C LEU A 235 -18.00 12.08 14.15
N ASN A 236 -18.33 11.87 15.41
CA ASN A 236 -18.41 12.93 16.42
C ASN A 236 -17.58 12.53 17.64
N GLU A 237 -16.42 13.14 17.77
CA GLU A 237 -15.45 12.87 18.84
C GLU A 237 -15.53 13.96 19.92
N LYS A 238 -15.69 13.55 21.20
CA LYS A 238 -15.71 14.48 22.33
C LYS A 238 -14.31 15.03 22.64
N ASP A 239 -13.31 14.14 22.63
CA ASP A 239 -11.90 14.45 22.94
C ASP A 239 -10.98 13.87 21.85
N PRO A 240 -10.89 14.52 20.68
CA PRO A 240 -10.15 13.98 19.55
C PRO A 240 -8.64 13.99 19.81
N ILE A 241 -7.97 12.87 19.51
CA ILE A 241 -6.51 12.83 19.47
C ILE A 241 -6.08 13.43 18.14
N VAL A 242 -5.38 14.57 18.18
CA VAL A 242 -4.95 15.30 16.98
C VAL A 242 -3.46 15.61 17.03
N MET A 243 -2.71 15.15 16.02
CA MET A 243 -1.37 15.65 15.73
C MET A 243 -1.49 16.88 14.82
N ASP A 244 -1.79 18.03 15.42
CA ASP A 244 -2.26 19.20 14.69
C ASP A 244 -1.15 20.05 14.06
N PHE A 245 -1.56 20.94 13.16
CA PHE A 245 -0.69 21.94 12.54
C PHE A 245 -0.28 23.02 13.53
N SER A 246 0.94 23.54 13.38
CA SER A 246 1.34 24.75 14.10
C SER A 246 0.48 25.97 13.68
N PRO A 247 0.38 27.02 14.53
CA PRO A 247 -0.38 28.22 14.17
C PRO A 247 0.00 28.82 12.81
N ARG A 248 1.31 28.87 12.49
CA ARG A 248 1.80 29.33 11.18
C ARG A 248 1.25 28.49 10.03
N LYS A 249 1.26 27.15 10.15
CA LYS A 249 0.73 26.25 9.12
C LYS A 249 -0.78 26.42 8.96
N LYS A 250 -1.52 26.57 10.06
CA LYS A 250 -2.96 26.87 10.02
C LYS A 250 -3.26 28.18 9.29
N GLY A 251 -2.42 29.20 9.44
CA GLY A 251 -2.57 30.46 8.70
C GLY A 251 -2.58 30.27 7.18
N TYR A 252 -1.70 29.41 6.65
CA TYR A 252 -1.70 29.10 5.21
C TYR A 252 -2.89 28.21 4.81
N LEU A 253 -3.19 27.19 5.60
CA LEU A 253 -4.28 26.23 5.31
C LEU A 253 -5.66 26.89 5.37
N ALA A 254 -5.84 27.94 6.20
CA ALA A 254 -7.09 28.69 6.26
C ALA A 254 -7.42 29.43 4.95
N LEU A 255 -6.40 29.77 4.16
CA LEU A 255 -6.54 30.41 2.85
C LEU A 255 -6.84 29.41 1.71
N VAL A 256 -6.68 28.10 1.98
CA VAL A 256 -6.90 27.06 0.98
C VAL A 256 -8.33 26.57 1.04
N PRO A 257 -9.11 26.67 -0.03
CA PRO A 257 -10.47 26.10 -0.09
C PRO A 257 -10.48 24.57 0.10
N PRO A 258 -11.57 23.98 0.59
CA PRO A 258 -11.77 22.54 0.58
C PRO A 258 -11.55 21.94 -0.83
N GLY A 259 -10.90 20.78 -0.90
CA GLY A 259 -10.57 20.12 -2.17
C GLY A 259 -9.35 20.70 -2.91
N SER A 260 -8.71 21.73 -2.38
CA SER A 260 -7.59 22.43 -3.00
C SER A 260 -6.26 22.21 -2.27
N ASN A 261 -5.21 22.82 -2.81
CA ASN A 261 -3.87 22.78 -2.23
C ASN A 261 -3.12 24.12 -2.43
N TRP A 262 -1.83 24.14 -2.23
CA TRP A 262 -0.97 25.31 -2.37
C TRP A 262 -1.19 26.14 -3.65
N ARG A 263 -1.68 25.55 -4.75
CA ARG A 263 -1.90 26.23 -6.03
C ARG A 263 -3.03 27.26 -5.96
N SER A 264 -3.95 27.12 -5.02
CA SER A 264 -5.01 28.11 -4.78
C SER A 264 -4.56 29.34 -3.99
N LEU A 265 -3.34 29.32 -3.43
CA LEU A 265 -2.78 30.45 -2.70
C LEU A 265 -2.29 31.53 -3.67
N PRO A 266 -2.28 32.82 -3.26
CA PRO A 266 -1.57 33.88 -3.97
C PRO A 266 -0.09 33.54 -4.18
N VAL A 267 0.51 33.98 -5.30
CA VAL A 267 1.86 33.56 -5.71
C VAL A 267 2.95 33.95 -4.69
N ASP A 268 2.82 35.09 -4.06
CA ASP A 268 3.68 35.57 -2.97
C ASP A 268 3.60 34.64 -1.76
N VAL A 269 2.40 34.25 -1.36
CA VAL A 269 2.15 33.29 -0.26
C VAL A 269 2.67 31.89 -0.61
N GLN A 270 2.53 31.46 -1.88
CA GLN A 270 3.12 30.19 -2.33
C GLN A 270 4.63 30.19 -2.11
N LYS A 271 5.32 31.22 -2.61
CA LYS A 271 6.78 31.37 -2.49
C LYS A 271 7.22 31.43 -1.04
N GLU A 272 6.57 32.24 -0.23
CA GLU A 272 6.86 32.39 1.19
C GLU A 272 6.70 31.06 1.94
N SER A 273 5.53 30.40 1.78
CA SER A 273 5.15 29.24 2.57
C SER A 273 5.91 27.96 2.19
N MET A 274 6.28 27.82 0.93
CA MET A 274 6.97 26.63 0.39
C MET A 274 8.48 26.78 0.28
N GLY A 275 9.01 28.01 0.21
CA GLY A 275 10.44 28.27 0.08
C GLY A 275 11.06 27.52 -1.11
N LYS A 276 12.15 26.78 -0.88
CA LYS A 276 12.84 26.02 -1.94
C LYS A 276 11.96 24.94 -2.60
N ALA A 277 10.92 24.45 -1.91
CA ALA A 277 10.00 23.49 -2.49
C ALA A 277 9.13 24.09 -3.60
N TRP A 278 8.95 25.40 -3.64
CA TRP A 278 8.16 26.06 -4.68
C TRP A 278 8.73 25.88 -6.09
N ILE A 279 10.07 25.82 -6.20
CA ILE A 279 10.79 25.60 -7.49
C ILE A 279 11.15 24.13 -7.72
N ALA A 280 10.87 23.24 -6.78
CA ALA A 280 11.21 21.83 -6.92
C ALA A 280 10.35 21.15 -8.01
N LYS A 281 10.96 20.31 -8.84
CA LYS A 281 10.25 19.49 -9.82
C LYS A 281 9.60 18.28 -9.14
N GLY A 282 8.27 18.13 -9.27
CA GLY A 282 7.50 16.99 -8.74
C GLY A 282 7.24 17.05 -7.22
N GLY A 283 6.46 16.09 -6.71
CA GLY A 283 6.23 15.87 -5.27
C GLY A 283 5.45 16.94 -4.50
N ARG A 284 4.89 17.95 -5.16
CA ARG A 284 4.27 19.12 -4.51
C ARG A 284 2.75 19.04 -4.32
N SER A 285 2.09 18.02 -4.86
CA SER A 285 0.62 17.94 -4.83
C SER A 285 0.01 17.88 -3.43
N GLY A 286 0.76 17.40 -2.44
CA GLY A 286 0.33 17.33 -1.04
C GLY A 286 0.57 18.60 -0.22
N TRP A 287 1.29 19.61 -0.75
CA TRP A 287 1.56 20.84 -0.02
C TRP A 287 0.28 21.63 0.24
N TRP A 288 0.09 22.03 1.50
CA TRP A 288 -1.07 22.81 1.97
C TRP A 288 -2.40 22.23 1.47
N ARG A 289 -2.51 20.90 1.40
CA ARG A 289 -3.73 20.26 0.94
C ARG A 289 -4.81 20.30 2.01
N ARG A 290 -5.96 20.85 1.64
CA ARG A 290 -7.20 20.76 2.38
C ARG A 290 -8.11 19.77 1.70
N LEU A 291 -8.61 18.78 2.44
CA LEU A 291 -9.42 17.70 1.91
C LEU A 291 -10.83 18.20 1.53
N THR A 292 -11.60 17.34 0.86
CA THR A 292 -13.03 17.53 0.64
C THR A 292 -13.77 16.25 1.03
N PHE A 293 -15.00 16.38 1.45
CA PHE A 293 -15.85 15.24 1.76
C PHE A 293 -16.29 14.44 0.53
N ASP A 294 -16.25 15.06 -0.65
CA ASP A 294 -16.83 14.51 -1.87
C ASP A 294 -15.88 13.62 -2.69
N LEU A 295 -14.65 13.46 -2.19
CA LEU A 295 -13.62 12.64 -2.82
C LEU A 295 -13.05 11.60 -1.84
N PRO A 296 -12.47 10.50 -2.33
CA PRO A 296 -11.68 9.60 -1.52
C PRO A 296 -10.51 10.33 -0.86
N CYS A 297 -10.13 9.93 0.35
CA CYS A 297 -8.95 10.45 1.01
C CYS A 297 -7.69 10.09 0.19
N PRO A 298 -6.74 11.00 0.00
CA PRO A 298 -5.42 10.64 -0.49
C PRO A 298 -4.72 9.66 0.46
N THR A 299 -3.64 9.00 -0.01
CA THR A 299 -2.88 8.07 0.82
C THR A 299 -2.54 8.67 2.18
N LEU A 300 -2.99 8.04 3.25
CA LEU A 300 -2.63 8.41 4.62
C LEU A 300 -1.15 8.17 4.86
N VAL A 301 -0.53 9.11 5.55
CA VAL A 301 0.88 9.09 5.96
C VAL A 301 0.97 9.05 7.47
N THR A 302 2.14 8.76 8.03
CA THR A 302 2.34 8.66 9.47
C THR A 302 2.31 10.01 10.20
N MET A 303 2.40 11.14 9.46
CA MET A 303 2.39 12.50 10.01
C MET A 303 1.40 13.38 9.21
N PRO A 304 0.15 13.54 9.69
CA PRO A 304 -0.88 14.33 8.99
C PRO A 304 -0.55 15.84 8.89
N ASN A 305 0.26 16.32 9.80
CA ASN A 305 0.60 17.75 9.97
C ASN A 305 1.87 18.18 9.24
N HIS A 306 2.45 17.34 8.38
CA HIS A 306 3.61 17.75 7.58
C HIS A 306 3.16 18.62 6.40
N ALA A 307 3.85 19.74 6.17
CA ALA A 307 3.46 20.73 5.15
C ALA A 307 3.35 20.13 3.72
N SER A 308 4.30 19.24 3.33
CA SER A 308 4.35 18.64 2.00
C SER A 308 3.32 17.53 1.77
N THR A 309 2.70 17.03 2.84
CA THR A 309 1.72 15.93 2.81
C THR A 309 0.54 16.24 3.73
N SER A 310 0.12 17.51 3.75
CA SER A 310 -0.96 17.98 4.63
C SER A 310 -2.24 17.18 4.40
N LEU A 311 -2.86 16.75 5.49
CA LEU A 311 -4.18 16.13 5.53
C LEU A 311 -5.07 16.99 6.43
N CYS A 312 -5.42 18.19 5.93
CA CYS A 312 -6.28 19.14 6.62
C CYS A 312 -7.74 18.74 6.43
N HIS A 313 -8.50 18.71 7.52
CA HIS A 313 -9.93 18.43 7.51
C HIS A 313 -10.71 19.41 6.60
N PRO A 314 -11.76 18.95 5.90
CA PRO A 314 -12.48 19.80 4.94
C PRO A 314 -13.08 21.08 5.51
N VAL A 315 -13.64 21.03 6.72
CA VAL A 315 -14.34 22.16 7.36
C VAL A 315 -13.45 22.83 8.40
N GLU A 316 -12.91 22.04 9.32
CA GLU A 316 -12.07 22.54 10.41
C GLU A 316 -10.61 22.69 9.94
N CYS A 317 -9.98 23.83 10.28
CA CYS A 317 -8.56 24.04 9.96
C CYS A 317 -7.65 23.31 10.95
N ARG A 318 -7.72 21.98 10.93
CA ARG A 318 -6.89 21.06 11.72
C ARG A 318 -6.45 19.86 10.90
N ALA A 319 -5.48 19.11 11.39
CA ALA A 319 -5.17 17.81 10.83
C ALA A 319 -6.33 16.82 11.12
N LEU A 320 -6.40 15.74 10.34
CA LEU A 320 -7.31 14.63 10.64
C LEU A 320 -6.97 14.04 12.02
N THR A 321 -8.00 13.62 12.77
CA THR A 321 -7.85 12.95 14.06
C THR A 321 -7.35 11.52 13.90
N LEU A 322 -6.95 10.89 14.99
CA LEU A 322 -6.57 9.47 14.97
C LEU A 322 -7.75 8.57 14.58
N TRP A 323 -8.97 8.88 15.04
CA TRP A 323 -10.14 8.08 14.69
C TRP A 323 -10.61 8.31 13.26
N GLU A 324 -10.45 9.52 12.72
CA GLU A 324 -10.64 9.77 11.28
C GLU A 324 -9.66 8.91 10.46
N TYR A 325 -8.40 8.79 10.89
CA TYR A 325 -7.43 7.88 10.28
C TYR A 325 -7.88 6.43 10.36
N ALA A 326 -8.32 5.98 11.54
CA ALA A 326 -8.78 4.63 11.76
C ALA A 326 -9.96 4.27 10.85
N ARG A 327 -10.94 5.16 10.74
CA ARG A 327 -12.11 4.98 9.88
C ARG A 327 -11.75 4.93 8.39
N ILE A 328 -10.84 5.79 7.94
CA ILE A 328 -10.36 5.80 6.54
C ILE A 328 -9.58 4.52 6.21
N GLN A 329 -8.89 3.92 7.18
CA GLN A 329 -8.20 2.63 7.05
C GLN A 329 -9.12 1.44 7.34
N GLU A 330 -10.39 1.70 7.67
CA GLU A 330 -11.43 0.70 7.95
C GLU A 330 -11.14 -0.14 9.21
N PHE A 331 -10.42 0.41 10.21
CA PHE A 331 -10.29 -0.24 11.51
C PHE A 331 -11.67 -0.36 12.19
N PRO A 332 -11.89 -1.42 12.98
CA PRO A 332 -13.11 -1.53 13.80
C PRO A 332 -13.24 -0.32 14.74
N ASN A 333 -14.48 0.12 14.97
CA ASN A 333 -14.76 1.30 15.81
C ASN A 333 -14.32 1.15 17.28
N ASP A 334 -14.14 -0.08 17.73
CA ASP A 334 -13.72 -0.43 19.09
C ASP A 334 -12.22 -0.79 19.16
N TRP A 335 -11.46 -0.64 18.06
CA TRP A 335 -10.03 -0.91 18.02
C TRP A 335 -9.26 0.07 18.92
N GLN A 336 -8.30 -0.43 19.69
CA GLN A 336 -7.53 0.39 20.63
C GLN A 336 -6.08 0.52 20.14
N PHE A 337 -5.63 1.74 19.94
CA PHE A 337 -4.22 2.05 19.66
C PHE A 337 -3.49 2.37 20.95
N CYS A 338 -2.31 1.76 21.16
CA CYS A 338 -1.43 2.02 22.29
C CYS A 338 -0.20 2.83 21.86
N GLY A 339 0.47 3.41 22.85
CA GLY A 339 1.66 4.23 22.64
C GLY A 339 1.38 5.72 22.57
N LYS A 340 2.43 6.49 22.29
CA LYS A 340 2.35 7.96 22.13
C LYS A 340 1.56 8.32 20.87
N THR A 341 1.01 9.52 20.82
CA THR A 341 0.23 9.99 19.66
C THR A 341 0.92 9.73 18.31
N MET A 342 2.21 10.02 18.21
CA MET A 342 2.96 9.77 16.96
C MET A 342 3.02 8.27 16.60
N GLU A 343 3.17 7.40 17.58
CA GLU A 343 3.20 5.95 17.38
C GLU A 343 1.82 5.42 16.96
N GLN A 344 0.74 5.98 17.53
CA GLN A 344 -0.63 5.64 17.14
C GLN A 344 -0.94 6.04 15.69
N TYR A 345 -0.54 7.27 15.27
CA TYR A 345 -0.65 7.69 13.88
C TYR A 345 0.23 6.88 12.93
N ALA A 346 1.42 6.45 13.39
CA ALA A 346 2.29 5.58 12.60
C ALA A 346 1.63 4.22 12.36
N GLN A 347 0.97 3.65 13.36
CA GLN A 347 0.22 2.39 13.22
C GLN A 347 -0.91 2.53 12.20
N ALA A 348 -1.77 3.54 12.37
CA ALA A 348 -2.89 3.76 11.48
C ALA A 348 -2.43 4.12 10.05
N GLY A 349 -1.43 5.00 9.89
CA GLY A 349 -0.93 5.45 8.58
C GLY A 349 -0.18 4.37 7.79
N ASN A 350 0.54 3.47 8.48
CA ASN A 350 1.24 2.36 7.84
C ASN A 350 0.32 1.19 7.47
N ALA A 351 -0.86 1.09 8.07
CA ALA A 351 -1.78 0.00 7.79
C ALA A 351 -2.21 -0.04 6.31
N VAL A 352 -2.56 -1.22 5.85
CA VAL A 352 -3.29 -1.42 4.59
C VAL A 352 -4.78 -1.33 4.91
N PRO A 353 -5.62 -0.67 4.09
CA PRO A 353 -7.05 -0.67 4.29
C PRO A 353 -7.57 -2.10 4.43
N VAL A 354 -8.41 -2.32 5.46
CA VAL A 354 -8.88 -3.68 5.81
C VAL A 354 -9.55 -4.36 4.63
N ARG A 355 -10.28 -3.61 3.82
CA ARG A 355 -10.96 -4.13 2.62
C ARG A 355 -10.00 -4.70 1.59
N LEU A 356 -8.86 -4.06 1.35
CA LEU A 356 -7.86 -4.59 0.42
C LEU A 356 -7.22 -5.88 0.96
N GLY A 357 -6.98 -5.95 2.27
CA GLY A 357 -6.54 -7.18 2.94
C GLY A 357 -7.57 -8.30 2.82
N ARG A 358 -8.87 -7.98 2.95
CA ARG A 358 -9.97 -8.93 2.75
C ARG A 358 -9.99 -9.49 1.34
N VAL A 359 -9.96 -8.63 0.32
CA VAL A 359 -9.96 -9.08 -1.09
C VAL A 359 -8.79 -10.01 -1.37
N ALA A 360 -7.59 -9.69 -0.90
CA ALA A 360 -6.41 -10.56 -1.05
C ALA A 360 -6.58 -11.89 -0.30
N GLY A 361 -7.14 -11.84 0.91
CA GLY A 361 -7.44 -13.03 1.72
C GLY A 361 -8.46 -13.95 1.05
N ASP A 362 -9.55 -13.39 0.52
CA ASP A 362 -10.60 -14.14 -0.17
C ASP A 362 -10.05 -14.84 -1.43
N VAL A 363 -9.19 -14.16 -2.20
CA VAL A 363 -8.49 -14.76 -3.35
C VAL A 363 -7.65 -15.96 -2.92
N ILE A 364 -6.87 -15.81 -1.85
CA ILE A 364 -5.99 -16.90 -1.37
C ILE A 364 -6.81 -18.05 -0.79
N ALA A 365 -7.89 -17.76 -0.05
CA ALA A 365 -8.79 -18.79 0.49
C ALA A 365 -9.44 -19.60 -0.62
N ALA A 366 -9.96 -18.95 -1.66
CA ALA A 366 -10.54 -19.62 -2.82
C ALA A 366 -9.51 -20.51 -3.56
N GLU A 367 -8.27 -20.04 -3.67
CA GLU A 367 -7.19 -20.84 -4.27
C GLU A 367 -6.79 -22.03 -3.39
N LEU A 368 -6.75 -21.86 -2.06
CA LEU A 368 -6.52 -22.97 -1.12
C LEU A 368 -7.60 -24.04 -1.24
N ASP A 369 -8.87 -23.65 -1.31
CA ASP A 369 -9.98 -24.59 -1.51
C ASP A 369 -9.89 -25.30 -2.86
N ARG A 370 -9.54 -24.59 -3.93
CA ARG A 370 -9.37 -25.15 -5.28
C ARG A 370 -8.21 -26.16 -5.35
N LEU A 371 -7.18 -25.96 -4.52
CA LEU A 371 -5.95 -26.74 -4.55
C LEU A 371 -5.83 -27.77 -3.42
N LYS A 372 -6.85 -27.91 -2.55
CA LYS A 372 -6.81 -28.76 -1.35
C LYS A 372 -6.51 -30.23 -1.63
N ASP A 373 -6.94 -30.73 -2.80
CA ASP A 373 -6.77 -32.12 -3.20
C ASP A 373 -5.58 -32.31 -4.18
N ARG A 374 -4.79 -31.26 -4.41
CA ARG A 374 -3.60 -31.35 -5.25
C ARG A 374 -2.38 -31.73 -4.43
N ASP A 375 -1.70 -32.77 -4.88
CA ASP A 375 -0.35 -33.04 -4.42
C ASP A 375 0.57 -31.87 -4.76
N TRP A 376 1.48 -31.59 -3.86
CA TRP A 376 2.50 -30.61 -4.09
C TRP A 376 3.42 -31.06 -5.24
N ALA A 377 3.40 -30.32 -6.33
CA ALA A 377 4.30 -30.52 -7.45
C ALA A 377 5.46 -29.51 -7.33
N PRO A 378 6.71 -29.93 -7.17
CA PRO A 378 7.84 -29.05 -7.33
C PRO A 378 7.77 -28.42 -8.72
N ASN A 379 7.97 -27.12 -8.83
CA ASN A 379 7.99 -26.42 -10.10
C ASN A 379 9.22 -26.87 -10.91
N PRO A 380 9.06 -27.61 -12.01
CA PRO A 380 10.20 -28.35 -12.55
C PRO A 380 11.16 -27.55 -13.40
N SER A 381 10.90 -26.31 -13.81
CA SER A 381 11.75 -25.94 -14.94
C SER A 381 11.86 -24.50 -15.43
N LYS A 382 11.31 -23.45 -14.80
CA LYS A 382 11.52 -22.11 -15.38
C LYS A 382 11.81 -21.04 -14.35
N PRO A 383 12.97 -20.35 -14.45
CA PRO A 383 13.32 -19.23 -13.56
C PRO A 383 12.46 -17.97 -13.76
N GLU A 384 11.53 -17.99 -14.71
CA GLU A 384 10.63 -16.86 -15.03
C GLU A 384 9.23 -17.02 -14.43
N ALA A 385 9.14 -17.60 -13.24
CA ALA A 385 7.87 -17.94 -12.62
C ALA A 385 7.21 -16.76 -11.90
N TYR A 386 7.29 -15.54 -12.45
CA TYR A 386 6.50 -14.42 -11.94
C TYR A 386 5.91 -13.60 -13.08
N ARG A 387 4.79 -12.97 -12.80
CA ARG A 387 4.17 -12.00 -13.71
C ARG A 387 3.76 -10.75 -12.95
N ILE A 388 3.76 -9.62 -13.65
CA ILE A 388 3.25 -8.35 -13.12
C ILE A 388 1.92 -8.05 -13.81
N VAL A 389 0.88 -7.87 -13.00
CA VAL A 389 -0.48 -7.59 -13.44
C VAL A 389 -0.89 -6.22 -12.92
N TYR A 390 -1.19 -5.31 -13.82
CA TYR A 390 -1.74 -3.99 -13.50
C TYR A 390 -3.25 -4.09 -13.48
N VAL A 391 -3.84 -4.13 -12.27
CA VAL A 391 -5.29 -4.26 -12.10
C VAL A 391 -5.92 -2.87 -12.12
N GLN A 392 -6.16 -2.35 -13.33
CA GLN A 392 -6.82 -1.03 -13.57
C GLN A 392 -6.39 0.09 -12.60
N SER A 393 -5.11 0.14 -12.27
CA SER A 393 -4.58 1.03 -11.23
C SER A 393 -4.28 2.44 -11.73
N HIS A 394 -4.74 2.81 -12.94
CA HIS A 394 -4.42 4.08 -13.58
C HIS A 394 -5.00 5.33 -12.89
N VAL A 395 -5.66 5.17 -11.77
CA VAL A 395 -5.95 6.30 -10.89
C VAL A 395 -4.66 6.65 -10.14
N ARG A 396 -3.80 7.40 -10.77
CA ARG A 396 -2.62 7.95 -10.09
C ARG A 396 -3.10 8.80 -8.91
N THR A 397 -2.39 8.78 -7.80
CA THR A 397 -2.62 9.64 -6.63
C THR A 397 -2.57 11.15 -6.97
N ARG A 398 -2.23 11.50 -8.20
CA ARG A 398 -2.20 12.84 -8.77
C ARG A 398 -3.47 13.21 -9.56
N GLN A 399 -4.47 12.33 -9.65
CA GLN A 399 -5.74 12.71 -10.23
C GLN A 399 -6.46 13.71 -9.31
N TRP A 400 -6.89 14.81 -9.90
CA TRP A 400 -7.67 15.84 -9.23
C TRP A 400 -9.03 15.90 -9.89
N PHE A 401 -10.06 15.99 -9.07
CA PHE A 401 -11.38 16.34 -9.59
C PHE A 401 -11.53 17.86 -9.44
N LYS A 402 -11.88 18.52 -10.54
CA LYS A 402 -12.28 19.91 -10.55
C LYS A 402 -13.60 19.97 -11.30
N ASP A 403 -14.63 20.52 -10.67
CA ASP A 403 -15.98 20.69 -11.25
C ASP A 403 -16.59 19.39 -11.79
N GLY A 404 -16.28 18.24 -11.18
CA GLY A 404 -16.74 16.92 -11.59
C GLY A 404 -15.89 16.24 -12.66
N GLU A 405 -14.84 16.87 -13.14
CA GLU A 405 -13.93 16.32 -14.15
C GLU A 405 -12.63 15.78 -13.53
N THR A 406 -12.13 14.68 -14.09
CA THR A 406 -10.88 14.08 -13.66
C THR A 406 -9.69 14.68 -14.41
N PHE A 407 -8.75 15.29 -13.70
CA PHE A 407 -7.51 15.81 -14.27
C PHE A 407 -6.35 14.85 -14.02
N VAL A 408 -5.60 14.54 -15.07
CA VAL A 408 -4.34 13.79 -15.00
C VAL A 408 -3.20 14.78 -15.25
N TRP A 409 -2.29 14.88 -14.28
CA TRP A 409 -1.06 15.68 -14.44
C TRP A 409 0.01 14.83 -15.14
N GLU A 410 0.49 15.27 -16.29
CA GLU A 410 1.66 14.67 -16.93
C GLU A 410 2.95 15.05 -16.21
N GLU A 411 3.91 14.13 -16.20
CA GLU A 411 5.16 14.29 -15.42
C GLU A 411 6.16 15.27 -16.07
N GLU A 412 5.93 15.70 -17.29
CA GLU A 412 6.84 16.57 -18.02
C GLU A 412 6.36 18.03 -18.03
N GLY A 413 6.95 18.78 -17.16
CA GLY A 413 7.38 20.17 -17.40
C GLY A 413 6.37 21.28 -17.29
N ASP A 414 5.11 21.13 -17.59
CA ASP A 414 4.12 22.20 -17.51
C ASP A 414 3.03 21.94 -16.48
N ASP A 415 2.83 22.89 -15.58
CA ASP A 415 1.86 22.86 -14.49
C ASP A 415 0.38 22.97 -14.99
N GLN A 416 0.10 22.66 -16.25
CA GLN A 416 -1.23 22.69 -16.84
C GLN A 416 -1.86 21.29 -16.84
N PRO A 417 -3.12 21.16 -16.42
CA PRO A 417 -3.86 19.89 -16.51
C PRO A 417 -4.12 19.53 -17.96
N THR A 418 -3.74 18.32 -18.36
CA THR A 418 -4.17 17.76 -19.64
C THR A 418 -5.36 16.83 -19.44
N TYR A 419 -6.39 16.99 -20.26
CA TYR A 419 -7.53 16.11 -20.31
C TYR A 419 -7.11 14.75 -20.88
N ALA A 420 -7.19 13.69 -20.10
CA ALA A 420 -7.07 12.33 -20.60
C ALA A 420 -8.28 11.52 -20.13
N ALA A 421 -9.11 11.13 -21.07
CA ALA A 421 -10.12 10.10 -20.83
C ALA A 421 -9.42 8.82 -20.34
N PRO A 422 -9.99 8.07 -19.38
CA PRO A 422 -9.40 6.83 -18.91
C PRO A 422 -9.26 5.86 -20.06
N LYS A 423 -8.02 5.59 -20.49
CA LYS A 423 -7.73 4.56 -21.48
C LYS A 423 -7.85 3.21 -20.81
N THR A 424 -9.02 2.59 -20.91
CA THR A 424 -9.25 1.19 -20.58
C THR A 424 -8.44 0.30 -21.50
N LYS A 425 -7.22 -0.08 -21.10
CA LYS A 425 -6.51 -1.20 -21.71
C LYS A 425 -5.76 -1.97 -20.65
N ARG A 426 -6.21 -3.19 -20.41
CA ARG A 426 -5.40 -4.23 -19.77
C ARG A 426 -4.06 -4.32 -20.51
N ARG A 427 -2.97 -3.98 -19.88
CA ARG A 427 -1.63 -4.32 -20.36
C ARG A 427 -1.06 -5.37 -19.41
N SER A 428 -1.18 -6.63 -19.78
CA SER A 428 -0.27 -7.65 -19.31
C SER A 428 1.05 -7.44 -20.06
N LYS A 429 2.09 -6.99 -19.39
CA LYS A 429 3.45 -7.18 -19.89
C LYS A 429 3.91 -8.53 -19.39
N ARG A 430 4.02 -9.50 -20.29
CA ARG A 430 4.88 -10.66 -20.09
C ARG A 430 6.31 -10.13 -20.22
N ILE A 431 7.09 -10.28 -19.19
CA ILE A 431 8.54 -10.16 -19.22
C ILE A 431 9.12 -11.56 -19.31
#